data_7c76458877d58093c83b26718994e035
#
_entry.id   7c76458877d58093c83b26718994e035
#
_cell.length_a   1.000
_cell.length_b   1.000
_cell.length_c   1.000
_cell.angle_alpha   90.00
_cell.angle_beta   90.00
_cell.angle_gamma   90.00
#
_symmetry.space_group_name_H-M   'P 1'
#
loop_
_entity.id
_entity.type
_entity.pdbx_description
1 polymer ?
#
loop_
_entity_poly.entity_id
_entity_poly.type
_entity_poly.pdbx_seq_one_letter_code
_entity_poly.pdbx_strand_id
1 'polypeptide(L)'
;MESFPPPSESVTVANARADTWKPTRLLSGTVRSPEHLVISAEMAGRVVELPYRSGDVVPEGEPILVLFDDDLEAQRVALEADLSLVDTQLKRNRTLEADALISQDQLDTLTARSLSLRAQIAVLDARLSRMTVRAPFTGSLGIYPQRLGDLMRFGEVLTTLTGLSPLRWIDFKVPQGLAELRVGDDVQIRNIAGIVVGTASVIAVSDAFSEGTRTYDVRAQIEAAVLKHGALVQVAVATGPSENLMSVPARSVRWDPEGAHTFVIEESNTGDPLPYRAGLRRVEVRGEKSNRFFIRGDLQVGDQIADQGAFKLKDGILVSIQATAAER
;
A
#
# COMPACT_ATOMS: atom_id res chain seq x y z
N MET A 1 29.60 -70.08 2.49
CA MET A 1 28.61 -69.11 1.99
C MET A 1 29.05 -67.76 2.48
N GLU A 2 29.64 -66.95 1.60
CA GLU A 2 29.96 -65.57 1.92
C GLU A 2 28.64 -64.80 2.03
N SER A 3 28.32 -64.41 3.27
CA SER A 3 27.17 -63.54 3.53
C SER A 3 27.48 -62.17 2.99
N PHE A 4 26.85 -61.76 1.87
CA PHE A 4 26.89 -60.38 1.42
C PHE A 4 26.37 -59.48 2.52
N PRO A 5 27.10 -58.37 2.82
CA PRO A 5 26.60 -57.43 3.81
C PRO A 5 25.19 -56.94 3.40
N PRO A 6 24.24 -56.75 4.33
CA PRO A 6 22.92 -56.27 3.99
C PRO A 6 23.03 -54.89 3.31
N PRO A 7 22.12 -54.59 2.36
CA PRO A 7 22.14 -53.32 1.65
C PRO A 7 22.04 -52.17 2.62
N SER A 8 22.92 -51.20 2.51
CA SER A 8 23.00 -50.01 3.34
C SER A 8 23.17 -48.73 2.52
N GLU A 9 22.59 -47.64 2.97
CA GLU A 9 22.69 -46.35 2.32
C GLU A 9 23.22 -45.28 3.26
N SER A 10 23.85 -44.25 2.70
CA SER A 10 24.43 -43.16 3.45
C SER A 10 23.57 -41.87 3.26
N VAL A 11 23.18 -41.25 4.38
CA VAL A 11 22.32 -40.06 4.39
C VAL A 11 22.81 -38.99 5.37
N THR A 12 22.44 -37.78 5.14
CA THR A 12 22.49 -36.72 6.17
C THR A 12 21.14 -36.67 6.89
N VAL A 13 21.12 -36.16 8.10
CA VAL A 13 19.90 -36.06 8.90
C VAL A 13 19.61 -34.62 9.26
N ALA A 14 18.33 -34.29 9.45
CA ALA A 14 17.86 -33.01 9.99
C ALA A 14 16.80 -33.33 11.04
N ASN A 15 16.69 -32.49 12.07
CA ASN A 15 15.71 -32.69 13.13
C ASN A 15 14.35 -32.11 12.70
N ALA A 16 13.29 -32.89 12.96
CA ALA A 16 11.92 -32.38 12.93
C ALA A 16 11.72 -31.37 14.06
N ARG A 17 11.04 -30.26 13.75
CA ARG A 17 10.79 -29.16 14.70
C ARG A 17 9.31 -28.87 14.77
N ALA A 18 8.79 -28.63 15.97
CA ALA A 18 7.46 -28.06 16.10
C ALA A 18 7.50 -26.59 15.65
N ASP A 19 6.58 -26.21 14.79
CA ASP A 19 6.48 -24.85 14.30
C ASP A 19 5.00 -24.51 14.02
N THR A 20 4.67 -23.23 14.02
CA THR A 20 3.30 -22.78 13.79
C THR A 20 3.11 -22.47 12.30
N TRP A 21 2.19 -23.19 11.69
CA TRP A 21 1.75 -22.97 10.31
C TRP A 21 0.45 -22.19 10.27
N LYS A 22 0.42 -21.13 9.50
CA LYS A 22 -0.79 -20.37 9.19
C LYS A 22 -0.97 -20.35 7.68
N PRO A 23 -2.00 -21.02 7.14
CA PRO A 23 -2.22 -21.01 5.70
C PRO A 23 -2.49 -19.59 5.24
N THR A 24 -1.80 -19.15 4.18
CA THR A 24 -1.93 -17.79 3.63
C THR A 24 -2.13 -17.83 2.14
N ARG A 25 -2.87 -16.86 1.63
CA ARG A 25 -3.00 -16.59 0.19
C ARG A 25 -2.42 -15.21 -0.11
N LEU A 26 -1.69 -15.12 -1.20
CA LEU A 26 -1.17 -13.84 -1.69
C LEU A 26 -2.22 -13.17 -2.57
N LEU A 27 -2.59 -11.96 -2.23
CA LEU A 27 -3.47 -11.09 -3.01
C LEU A 27 -2.67 -9.89 -3.51
N SER A 28 -3.06 -9.34 -4.66
CA SER A 28 -2.48 -8.09 -5.15
C SER A 28 -3.08 -6.90 -4.44
N GLY A 29 -2.23 -6.00 -3.97
CA GLY A 29 -2.62 -4.73 -3.36
C GLY A 29 -1.94 -3.55 -4.04
N THR A 30 -2.55 -2.38 -3.94
CA THR A 30 -2.01 -1.11 -4.45
C THR A 30 -1.70 -0.18 -3.29
N VAL A 31 -0.52 0.39 -3.31
CA VAL A 31 -0.09 1.38 -2.31
C VAL A 31 -0.75 2.73 -2.60
N ARG A 32 -1.32 3.34 -1.57
CA ARG A 32 -1.87 4.70 -1.60
C ARG A 32 -1.20 5.56 -0.53
N SER A 33 -0.80 6.77 -0.90
CA SER A 33 -0.45 7.79 0.09
C SER A 33 -1.73 8.47 0.56
N PRO A 34 -1.96 8.67 1.86
CA PRO A 34 -3.13 9.38 2.38
C PRO A 34 -3.24 10.80 1.79
N GLU A 35 -2.12 11.49 1.71
CA GLU A 35 -1.98 12.81 1.09
C GLU A 35 -1.38 12.63 -0.30
N HIS A 36 -2.24 12.59 -1.31
CA HIS A 36 -1.85 12.56 -2.72
C HIS A 36 -2.92 13.24 -3.55
N LEU A 37 -2.52 14.28 -4.26
CA LEU A 37 -3.42 15.10 -5.07
C LEU A 37 -2.83 15.34 -6.45
N VAL A 38 -3.69 15.34 -7.45
CA VAL A 38 -3.37 15.82 -8.81
C VAL A 38 -3.59 17.34 -8.83
N ILE A 39 -2.54 18.08 -9.09
CA ILE A 39 -2.57 19.55 -9.22
C ILE A 39 -2.91 19.89 -10.67
N SER A 40 -3.98 20.66 -10.85
CA SER A 40 -4.43 21.11 -12.18
C SER A 40 -4.74 22.61 -12.16
N ALA A 41 -4.70 23.25 -13.33
CA ALA A 41 -5.08 24.64 -13.49
C ALA A 41 -6.59 24.82 -13.29
N GLU A 42 -6.99 25.69 -12.37
CA GLU A 42 -8.40 26.02 -12.10
C GLU A 42 -8.94 27.09 -13.05
N MET A 43 -8.07 27.78 -13.76
CA MET A 43 -8.38 28.76 -14.78
C MET A 43 -7.47 28.56 -16.01
N ALA A 44 -7.93 29.01 -17.16
CA ALA A 44 -7.06 29.08 -18.33
C ALA A 44 -6.22 30.35 -18.25
N GLY A 45 -4.92 30.25 -18.60
CA GLY A 45 -4.02 31.42 -18.60
C GLY A 45 -2.60 31.05 -18.98
N ARG A 46 -1.78 32.05 -19.24
CA ARG A 46 -0.37 31.88 -19.51
C ARG A 46 0.40 31.73 -18.18
N VAL A 47 1.31 30.78 -18.10
CA VAL A 47 2.18 30.57 -16.94
C VAL A 47 3.15 31.73 -16.80
N VAL A 48 3.11 32.45 -15.68
CA VAL A 48 4.03 33.55 -15.34
C VAL A 48 5.05 33.16 -14.29
N GLU A 49 4.67 32.23 -13.36
CA GLU A 49 5.61 31.75 -12.36
C GLU A 49 5.43 30.24 -12.10
N LEU A 50 6.54 29.56 -11.89
CA LEU A 50 6.67 28.21 -11.36
C LEU A 50 7.77 28.23 -10.30
N PRO A 51 7.43 28.57 -9.04
CA PRO A 51 8.43 28.85 -8.00
C PRO A 51 9.26 27.64 -7.61
N TYR A 52 8.71 26.43 -7.79
CA TYR A 52 9.33 25.15 -7.39
C TYR A 52 9.62 24.29 -8.61
N ARG A 53 10.67 23.49 -8.54
CA ARG A 53 11.05 22.51 -9.57
C ARG A 53 10.39 21.15 -9.32
N SER A 54 10.33 20.34 -10.37
CA SER A 54 9.95 18.92 -10.25
C SER A 54 10.79 18.22 -9.20
N GLY A 55 10.14 17.59 -8.22
CA GLY A 55 10.77 16.91 -7.11
C GLY A 55 11.00 17.74 -5.84
N ASP A 56 10.83 19.07 -5.90
CA ASP A 56 10.98 19.92 -4.72
C ASP A 56 9.88 19.68 -3.70
N VAL A 57 10.18 19.96 -2.45
CA VAL A 57 9.21 19.98 -1.35
C VAL A 57 8.60 21.37 -1.26
N VAL A 58 7.27 21.44 -1.33
CA VAL A 58 6.49 22.67 -1.23
C VAL A 58 5.77 22.70 0.10
N PRO A 59 5.92 23.76 0.91
CA PRO A 59 5.12 23.97 2.12
C PRO A 59 3.64 24.22 1.80
N GLU A 60 2.76 23.90 2.74
CA GLU A 60 1.34 24.21 2.66
C GLU A 60 1.12 25.72 2.46
N GLY A 61 0.17 26.08 1.56
CA GLY A 61 -0.20 27.46 1.24
C GLY A 61 0.71 28.14 0.20
N GLU A 62 1.90 27.61 -0.07
CA GLU A 62 2.82 28.19 -1.05
C GLU A 62 2.32 28.03 -2.50
N PRO A 63 2.57 29.03 -3.38
CA PRO A 63 2.18 28.96 -4.78
C PRO A 63 3.00 27.92 -5.54
N ILE A 64 2.31 27.04 -6.28
CA ILE A 64 2.92 26.04 -7.17
C ILE A 64 2.94 26.55 -8.61
N LEU A 65 1.86 27.22 -9.00
CA LEU A 65 1.65 27.77 -10.35
C LEU A 65 0.99 29.12 -10.21
N VAL A 66 1.50 30.12 -10.93
CA VAL A 66 0.86 31.43 -11.09
C VAL A 66 0.58 31.65 -12.57
N LEU A 67 -0.67 31.95 -12.89
CA LEU A 67 -1.12 32.31 -14.22
C LEU A 67 -1.22 33.82 -14.35
N PHE A 68 -1.14 34.33 -15.59
CA PHE A 68 -1.28 35.74 -15.93
C PHE A 68 -2.68 36.24 -15.57
N ASP A 69 -2.77 37.29 -14.76
CA ASP A 69 -4.00 37.82 -14.18
C ASP A 69 -4.18 39.33 -14.31
N ASP A 70 -3.24 40.04 -14.95
CA ASP A 70 -3.24 41.53 -15.09
C ASP A 70 -4.57 42.07 -15.59
N ASP A 71 -5.24 41.38 -16.54
CA ASP A 71 -6.52 41.81 -17.09
C ASP A 71 -7.65 41.77 -16.04
N LEU A 72 -7.66 40.75 -15.18
CA LEU A 72 -8.63 40.61 -14.10
C LEU A 72 -8.35 41.61 -12.99
N GLU A 73 -7.07 41.84 -12.68
CA GLU A 73 -6.64 42.85 -11.70
C GLU A 73 -7.03 44.26 -12.17
N ALA A 74 -6.80 44.61 -13.45
CA ALA A 74 -7.22 45.89 -14.01
C ALA A 74 -8.76 46.08 -13.93
N GLN A 75 -9.55 45.01 -14.19
CA GLN A 75 -11.00 45.07 -14.05
C GLN A 75 -11.41 45.27 -12.59
N ARG A 76 -10.77 44.58 -11.62
CA ARG A 76 -11.02 44.76 -10.19
C ARG A 76 -10.77 46.22 -9.75
N VAL A 77 -9.62 46.76 -10.13
CA VAL A 77 -9.26 48.16 -9.82
C VAL A 77 -10.28 49.16 -10.39
N ALA A 78 -10.78 48.93 -11.61
CA ALA A 78 -11.82 49.77 -12.19
C ALA A 78 -13.15 49.74 -11.36
N LEU A 79 -13.60 48.54 -10.95
CA LEU A 79 -14.80 48.41 -10.12
C LEU A 79 -14.61 49.00 -8.72
N GLU A 80 -13.42 48.90 -8.15
CA GLU A 80 -13.09 49.51 -6.85
C GLU A 80 -13.15 51.07 -6.95
N ALA A 81 -12.70 51.64 -8.05
CA ALA A 81 -12.84 53.09 -8.29
C ALA A 81 -14.32 53.49 -8.38
N ASP A 82 -15.13 52.75 -9.13
CA ASP A 82 -16.58 52.97 -9.21
C ASP A 82 -17.27 52.87 -7.85
N LEU A 83 -16.93 51.81 -7.05
CA LEU A 83 -17.44 51.63 -5.71
C LEU A 83 -17.08 52.79 -4.78
N SER A 84 -15.84 53.28 -4.85
CA SER A 84 -15.36 54.44 -4.08
C SER A 84 -16.15 55.71 -4.40
N LEU A 85 -16.47 55.92 -5.70
CA LEU A 85 -17.32 57.03 -6.11
C LEU A 85 -18.73 56.90 -5.50
N VAL A 86 -19.38 55.73 -5.64
CA VAL A 86 -20.71 55.49 -5.14
C VAL A 86 -20.77 55.57 -3.60
N ASP A 87 -19.79 55.03 -2.89
CA ASP A 87 -19.71 55.12 -1.42
C ASP A 87 -19.51 56.58 -0.95
N THR A 88 -18.76 57.39 -1.72
CA THR A 88 -18.63 58.82 -1.43
C THR A 88 -19.94 59.54 -1.63
N GLN A 89 -20.70 59.25 -2.71
CA GLN A 89 -22.04 59.81 -2.95
C GLN A 89 -23.03 59.35 -1.85
N LEU A 90 -23.02 58.10 -1.47
CA LEU A 90 -23.83 57.56 -0.36
C LEU A 90 -23.55 58.33 0.93
N LYS A 91 -22.29 58.52 1.28
CA LYS A 91 -21.91 59.26 2.50
C LYS A 91 -22.43 60.68 2.47
N ARG A 92 -22.28 61.40 1.34
CA ARG A 92 -22.80 62.76 1.18
C ARG A 92 -24.31 62.84 1.25
N ASN A 93 -25.02 61.93 0.57
CA ASN A 93 -26.45 61.90 0.51
C ASN A 93 -27.09 61.52 1.87
N ARG A 94 -26.46 60.67 2.65
CA ARG A 94 -26.91 60.39 4.03
C ARG A 94 -26.85 61.62 4.93
N THR A 95 -25.88 62.49 4.73
CA THR A 95 -25.82 63.79 5.44
C THR A 95 -26.97 64.70 5.04
N LEU A 96 -27.30 64.78 3.73
CA LEU A 96 -28.39 65.61 3.20
C LEU A 96 -29.79 65.04 3.54
N GLU A 97 -29.94 63.71 3.70
CA GLU A 97 -31.17 63.10 4.17
C GLU A 97 -31.51 63.53 5.60
N ALA A 98 -30.49 63.58 6.48
CA ALA A 98 -30.69 64.10 7.86
C ALA A 98 -31.24 65.51 7.87
N ASP A 99 -31.01 66.28 6.83
CA ASP A 99 -31.56 67.65 6.63
C ASP A 99 -32.85 67.64 5.79
N ALA A 100 -33.45 66.46 5.47
CA ALA A 100 -34.66 66.29 4.66
C ALA A 100 -34.54 66.89 3.20
N LEU A 101 -33.32 66.92 2.63
CA LEU A 101 -33.06 67.54 1.32
C LEU A 101 -33.07 66.55 0.16
N ILE A 102 -33.12 65.23 0.41
CA ILE A 102 -33.17 64.17 -0.61
C ILE A 102 -34.21 63.12 -0.30
N SER A 103 -34.62 62.36 -1.33
CA SER A 103 -35.60 61.28 -1.16
C SER A 103 -34.94 59.95 -0.73
N GLN A 104 -35.68 59.14 0.03
CA GLN A 104 -35.29 57.79 0.43
C GLN A 104 -34.96 56.90 -0.78
N ASP A 105 -35.71 57.04 -1.88
CA ASP A 105 -35.50 56.28 -3.14
C ASP A 105 -34.11 56.51 -3.72
N GLN A 106 -33.56 57.72 -3.61
CA GLN A 106 -32.19 57.99 -4.05
C GLN A 106 -31.13 57.27 -3.21
N LEU A 107 -31.33 57.20 -1.89
CA LEU A 107 -30.43 56.42 -1.00
C LEU A 107 -30.54 54.93 -1.26
N ASP A 108 -31.72 54.40 -1.46
CA ASP A 108 -31.96 52.99 -1.75
C ASP A 108 -31.32 52.61 -3.07
N THR A 109 -31.42 53.47 -4.10
CA THR A 109 -30.77 53.26 -5.39
C THR A 109 -29.24 53.23 -5.27
N LEU A 110 -28.61 54.17 -4.56
CA LEU A 110 -27.16 54.18 -4.34
C LEU A 110 -26.69 53.00 -3.49
N THR A 111 -27.48 52.60 -2.51
CA THR A 111 -27.20 51.43 -1.66
C THR A 111 -27.21 50.16 -2.51
N ALA A 112 -28.26 49.97 -3.32
CA ALA A 112 -28.34 48.83 -4.25
C ALA A 112 -27.16 48.81 -5.22
N ARG A 113 -26.74 49.98 -5.73
CA ARG A 113 -25.57 50.09 -6.63
C ARG A 113 -24.29 49.72 -5.92
N SER A 114 -24.04 50.19 -4.70
CA SER A 114 -22.85 49.82 -3.91
C SER A 114 -22.82 48.29 -3.65
N LEU A 115 -23.94 47.68 -3.27
CA LEU A 115 -24.02 46.24 -3.10
C LEU A 115 -23.71 45.45 -4.38
N SER A 116 -24.24 45.93 -5.53
CA SER A 116 -23.96 45.31 -6.84
C SER A 116 -22.47 45.33 -7.19
N LEU A 117 -21.81 46.51 -6.98
CA LEU A 117 -20.36 46.65 -7.27
C LEU A 117 -19.53 45.76 -6.34
N ARG A 118 -19.86 45.69 -5.06
CA ARG A 118 -19.18 44.79 -4.12
C ARG A 118 -19.32 43.32 -4.52
N ALA A 119 -20.50 42.89 -4.98
CA ALA A 119 -20.72 41.55 -5.51
C ALA A 119 -19.88 41.26 -6.76
N GLN A 120 -19.73 42.25 -7.69
CA GLN A 120 -18.92 42.12 -8.87
C GLN A 120 -17.42 42.00 -8.53
N ILE A 121 -16.94 42.79 -7.57
CA ILE A 121 -15.55 42.71 -7.05
C ILE A 121 -15.32 41.34 -6.44
N ALA A 122 -16.23 40.82 -5.60
CA ALA A 122 -16.09 39.49 -5.00
C ALA A 122 -16.01 38.36 -6.04
N VAL A 123 -16.72 38.50 -7.16
CA VAL A 123 -16.60 37.56 -8.30
C VAL A 123 -15.20 37.59 -8.92
N LEU A 124 -14.63 38.79 -9.10
CA LEU A 124 -13.26 38.94 -9.64
C LEU A 124 -12.21 38.42 -8.65
N ASP A 125 -12.34 38.73 -7.36
CA ASP A 125 -11.46 38.20 -6.31
C ASP A 125 -11.44 36.67 -6.31
N ALA A 126 -12.61 36.04 -6.46
CA ALA A 126 -12.72 34.60 -6.59
C ALA A 126 -12.08 34.03 -7.87
N ARG A 127 -12.05 34.80 -8.96
CA ARG A 127 -11.32 34.42 -10.20
C ARG A 127 -9.81 34.60 -10.04
N LEU A 128 -9.39 35.72 -9.48
CA LEU A 128 -7.97 36.02 -9.20
C LEU A 128 -7.36 34.99 -8.26
N SER A 129 -8.08 34.59 -7.22
CA SER A 129 -7.58 33.55 -6.30
C SER A 129 -7.31 32.23 -6.99
N ARG A 130 -8.04 31.90 -8.07
CA ARG A 130 -7.84 30.67 -8.86
C ARG A 130 -6.74 30.79 -9.92
N MET A 131 -6.23 32.01 -10.20
CA MET A 131 -5.06 32.19 -11.05
C MET A 131 -3.77 31.73 -10.38
N THR A 132 -3.76 31.61 -9.06
CA THR A 132 -2.65 31.05 -8.30
C THR A 132 -3.07 29.72 -7.68
N VAL A 133 -2.47 28.63 -8.15
CA VAL A 133 -2.67 27.29 -7.56
C VAL A 133 -1.68 27.11 -6.42
N ARG A 134 -2.19 26.86 -5.22
CA ARG A 134 -1.39 26.69 -3.98
C ARG A 134 -1.37 25.25 -3.50
N ALA A 135 -0.33 24.91 -2.75
CA ALA A 135 -0.21 23.60 -2.10
C ALA A 135 -1.26 23.46 -0.96
N PRO A 136 -2.16 22.48 -0.99
CA PRO A 136 -3.14 22.27 0.08
C PRO A 136 -2.55 21.60 1.32
N PHE A 137 -1.35 21.03 1.21
CA PHE A 137 -0.56 20.43 2.30
C PHE A 137 0.92 20.43 1.90
N THR A 138 1.82 20.31 2.89
CA THR A 138 3.27 20.19 2.63
C THR A 138 3.57 18.85 1.95
N GLY A 139 4.20 18.90 0.76
CA GLY A 139 4.47 17.69 -0.01
C GLY A 139 5.53 17.85 -1.08
N SER A 140 5.92 16.74 -1.70
CA SER A 140 6.84 16.72 -2.83
C SER A 140 6.09 16.78 -4.16
N LEU A 141 6.54 17.66 -5.05
CA LEU A 141 6.00 17.78 -6.41
C LEU A 141 6.45 16.61 -7.29
N GLY A 142 5.54 16.14 -8.13
CA GLY A 142 5.83 15.24 -9.21
C GLY A 142 6.59 15.93 -10.36
N ILE A 143 6.85 15.18 -11.43
CA ILE A 143 7.48 15.71 -12.64
C ILE A 143 6.41 16.41 -13.48
N TYR A 144 6.74 17.58 -14.04
CA TYR A 144 5.90 18.32 -14.95
C TYR A 144 6.71 18.93 -16.12
N PRO A 145 6.13 19.00 -17.33
CA PRO A 145 6.82 19.50 -18.51
C PRO A 145 6.64 21.02 -18.73
N GLN A 146 5.69 21.67 -18.05
CA GLN A 146 5.31 23.06 -18.26
C GLN A 146 6.46 24.01 -17.97
N ARG A 147 6.49 25.13 -18.72
CA ARG A 147 7.50 26.18 -18.63
C ARG A 147 6.85 27.56 -18.54
N LEU A 148 7.63 28.52 -18.12
CA LEU A 148 7.23 29.93 -18.18
C LEU A 148 6.83 30.32 -19.61
N GLY A 149 5.68 30.98 -19.75
CA GLY A 149 5.12 31.39 -21.03
C GLY A 149 4.16 30.36 -21.67
N ASP A 150 4.13 29.12 -21.21
CA ASP A 150 3.18 28.11 -21.71
C ASP A 150 1.74 28.51 -21.39
N LEU A 151 0.81 28.11 -22.27
CA LEU A 151 -0.62 28.33 -22.07
C LEU A 151 -1.25 27.09 -21.41
N MET A 152 -1.79 27.26 -20.22
CA MET A 152 -2.57 26.23 -19.51
C MET A 152 -4.06 26.40 -19.82
N ARG A 153 -4.76 25.27 -19.96
CA ARG A 153 -6.22 25.23 -20.11
C ARG A 153 -6.88 24.92 -18.76
N PHE A 154 -8.14 25.29 -18.63
CA PHE A 154 -8.94 24.87 -17.49
C PHE A 154 -8.94 23.35 -17.33
N GLY A 155 -8.65 22.83 -16.14
CA GLY A 155 -8.58 21.42 -15.83
C GLY A 155 -7.31 20.70 -16.33
N GLU A 156 -6.39 21.41 -16.99
CA GLU A 156 -5.13 20.80 -17.44
C GLU A 156 -4.24 20.45 -16.24
N VAL A 157 -3.79 19.20 -16.21
CA VAL A 157 -2.93 18.70 -15.13
C VAL A 157 -1.54 19.30 -15.23
N LEU A 158 -1.08 19.93 -14.15
CA LEU A 158 0.30 20.37 -14.00
C LEU A 158 1.17 19.22 -13.50
N THR A 159 0.87 18.69 -12.32
CA THR A 159 1.69 17.69 -11.64
C THR A 159 0.89 16.96 -10.56
N THR A 160 1.57 16.18 -9.75
CA THR A 160 1.03 15.62 -8.52
C THR A 160 1.72 16.21 -7.30
N LEU A 161 1.02 16.31 -6.18
CA LEU A 161 1.59 16.64 -4.88
C LEU A 161 1.41 15.44 -3.95
N THR A 162 2.50 14.94 -3.36
CA THR A 162 2.47 13.79 -2.46
C THR A 162 3.03 14.20 -1.10
N GLY A 163 2.25 14.00 -0.03
CA GLY A 163 2.65 14.30 1.33
C GLY A 163 3.87 13.51 1.79
N LEU A 164 4.60 14.05 2.77
CA LEU A 164 5.86 13.52 3.25
C LEU A 164 5.69 12.43 4.32
N SER A 165 4.47 12.20 4.79
CA SER A 165 4.18 11.16 5.79
C SER A 165 4.70 9.80 5.34
N PRO A 166 5.35 8.99 6.22
CA PRO A 166 5.73 7.61 5.92
C PRO A 166 4.53 6.67 5.85
N LEU A 167 3.35 7.13 6.27
CA LEU A 167 2.14 6.35 6.30
C LEU A 167 1.69 5.98 4.89
N ARG A 168 1.32 4.71 4.71
CA ARG A 168 0.78 4.19 3.44
C ARG A 168 -0.47 3.37 3.72
N TRP A 169 -1.44 3.50 2.84
CA TRP A 169 -2.58 2.62 2.73
C TRP A 169 -2.29 1.56 1.68
N ILE A 170 -2.76 0.36 1.95
CA ILE A 170 -2.70 -0.76 1.02
C ILE A 170 -4.14 -1.15 0.72
N ASP A 171 -4.59 -0.82 -0.49
CA ASP A 171 -5.92 -1.17 -0.97
C ASP A 171 -5.84 -2.50 -1.72
N PHE A 172 -6.63 -3.49 -1.31
CA PHE A 172 -6.67 -4.80 -1.95
C PHE A 172 -8.08 -5.41 -1.91
N LYS A 173 -8.28 -6.39 -2.79
CA LYS A 173 -9.58 -7.07 -2.93
C LYS A 173 -9.49 -8.49 -2.43
N VAL A 174 -10.46 -8.89 -1.60
CA VAL A 174 -10.56 -10.23 -1.05
C VAL A 174 -11.70 -10.98 -1.70
N PRO A 175 -11.45 -12.14 -2.36
CA PRO A 175 -12.50 -12.96 -2.94
C PRO A 175 -13.45 -13.53 -1.89
N GLN A 176 -14.72 -13.64 -2.25
CA GLN A 176 -15.75 -14.28 -1.42
C GLN A 176 -15.33 -15.71 -1.03
N GLY A 177 -15.42 -16.03 0.25
CA GLY A 177 -15.09 -17.36 0.78
C GLY A 177 -13.59 -17.63 0.98
N LEU A 178 -12.70 -16.67 0.67
CA LEU A 178 -11.27 -16.84 0.92
C LEU A 178 -10.91 -16.61 2.40
N ALA A 179 -11.36 -15.51 2.96
CA ALA A 179 -11.14 -15.08 4.34
C ALA A 179 -12.19 -14.04 4.73
N GLU A 180 -12.45 -13.91 6.01
CA GLU A 180 -13.21 -12.80 6.60
C GLU A 180 -12.23 -11.92 7.39
N LEU A 181 -11.83 -10.80 6.80
CA LEU A 181 -10.99 -9.82 7.47
C LEU A 181 -11.86 -8.82 8.25
N ARG A 182 -11.35 -8.39 9.40
CA ARG A 182 -11.97 -7.39 10.28
C ARG A 182 -11.01 -6.24 10.53
N VAL A 183 -11.55 -5.10 10.88
CA VAL A 183 -10.72 -3.97 11.34
C VAL A 183 -9.89 -4.40 12.54
N GLY A 184 -8.61 -4.12 12.51
CA GLY A 184 -7.62 -4.54 13.50
C GLY A 184 -6.86 -5.82 13.14
N ASP A 185 -7.26 -6.56 12.11
CA ASP A 185 -6.50 -7.75 11.67
C ASP A 185 -5.17 -7.33 11.03
N ASP A 186 -4.15 -8.15 11.23
CA ASP A 186 -2.84 -7.96 10.67
C ASP A 186 -2.65 -8.75 9.38
N VAL A 187 -2.10 -8.08 8.35
CA VAL A 187 -1.72 -8.70 7.09
C VAL A 187 -0.26 -8.39 6.76
N GLN A 188 0.48 -9.39 6.28
CA GLN A 188 1.88 -9.21 5.89
C GLN A 188 1.97 -8.64 4.48
N ILE A 189 2.75 -7.57 4.33
CA ILE A 189 3.00 -6.91 3.05
C ILE A 189 4.35 -7.36 2.50
N ARG A 190 4.36 -7.73 1.22
CA ARG A 190 5.57 -8.09 0.46
C ARG A 190 5.67 -7.22 -0.79
N ASN A 191 6.87 -6.94 -1.21
CA ASN A 191 7.09 -6.34 -2.52
C ASN A 191 6.87 -7.38 -3.65
N ILE A 192 6.93 -6.94 -4.91
CA ILE A 192 6.77 -7.82 -6.08
C ILE A 192 7.84 -8.93 -6.18
N ALA A 193 9.00 -8.75 -5.54
CA ALA A 193 10.05 -9.76 -5.45
C ALA A 193 9.80 -10.78 -4.31
N GLY A 194 8.69 -10.68 -3.58
CA GLY A 194 8.34 -11.56 -2.47
C GLY A 194 9.02 -11.22 -1.13
N ILE A 195 9.82 -10.14 -1.08
CA ILE A 195 10.51 -9.70 0.14
C ILE A 195 9.49 -9.03 1.06
N VAL A 196 9.47 -9.44 2.33
CA VAL A 196 8.62 -8.86 3.37
C VAL A 196 9.02 -7.41 3.63
N VAL A 197 8.08 -6.49 3.47
CA VAL A 197 8.24 -5.06 3.77
C VAL A 197 7.85 -4.76 5.22
N GLY A 198 6.80 -5.42 5.69
CA GLY A 198 6.29 -5.26 7.06
C GLY A 198 4.90 -5.86 7.24
N THR A 199 4.29 -5.54 8.36
CA THR A 199 2.91 -5.91 8.70
C THR A 199 2.04 -4.66 8.65
N ALA A 200 0.90 -4.75 7.99
CA ALA A 200 -0.11 -3.71 7.91
C ALA A 200 -1.33 -4.12 8.75
N SER A 201 -1.93 -3.16 9.44
CA SER A 201 -3.19 -3.38 10.17
C SER A 201 -4.37 -2.96 9.31
N VAL A 202 -5.40 -3.78 9.24
CA VAL A 202 -6.65 -3.48 8.51
C VAL A 202 -7.39 -2.35 9.22
N ILE A 203 -7.67 -1.26 8.48
CA ILE A 203 -8.35 -0.07 9.00
C ILE A 203 -9.78 0.10 8.46
N ALA A 204 -10.09 -0.53 7.32
CA ALA A 204 -11.42 -0.50 6.74
C ALA A 204 -11.70 -1.75 5.91
N VAL A 205 -12.94 -2.22 5.98
CA VAL A 205 -13.46 -3.37 5.20
C VAL A 205 -14.81 -2.94 4.63
N SER A 206 -15.02 -3.21 3.33
CA SER A 206 -16.32 -2.95 2.69
C SER A 206 -17.35 -4.00 3.10
N ASP A 207 -18.56 -3.57 3.44
CA ASP A 207 -19.68 -4.46 3.78
C ASP A 207 -20.35 -5.07 2.54
N ALA A 208 -19.96 -4.65 1.34
CA ALA A 208 -20.56 -5.09 0.09
C ALA A 208 -19.56 -5.79 -0.83
N PHE A 209 -20.02 -6.84 -1.50
CA PHE A 209 -19.28 -7.47 -2.58
C PHE A 209 -19.51 -6.74 -3.91
N SER A 210 -18.46 -6.60 -4.70
CA SER A 210 -18.57 -6.20 -6.10
C SER A 210 -19.26 -7.32 -6.89
N GLU A 211 -20.37 -7.00 -7.57
CA GLU A 211 -21.16 -7.99 -8.31
C GLU A 211 -20.38 -8.67 -9.44
N GLY A 212 -19.50 -7.92 -10.13
CA GLY A 212 -18.72 -8.44 -11.25
C GLY A 212 -17.58 -9.36 -10.86
N THR A 213 -16.91 -9.11 -9.73
CA THR A 213 -15.69 -9.83 -9.31
C THR A 213 -15.89 -10.73 -8.10
N ARG A 214 -17.04 -10.62 -7.41
CA ARG A 214 -17.30 -11.31 -6.14
C ARG A 214 -16.20 -11.11 -5.11
N THR A 215 -15.69 -9.89 -5.04
CA THR A 215 -14.67 -9.46 -4.07
C THR A 215 -15.20 -8.32 -3.22
N TYR A 216 -14.69 -8.17 -2.01
CA TYR A 216 -14.88 -6.97 -1.19
C TYR A 216 -13.56 -6.21 -1.04
N ASP A 217 -13.67 -4.91 -0.87
CA ASP A 217 -12.51 -4.02 -0.74
C ASP A 217 -12.04 -3.95 0.71
N VAL A 218 -10.73 -4.01 0.89
CA VAL A 218 -10.07 -3.89 2.19
C VAL A 218 -8.96 -2.86 2.08
N ARG A 219 -8.84 -2.02 3.10
CA ARG A 219 -7.73 -1.08 3.29
C ARG A 219 -6.98 -1.42 4.55
N ALA A 220 -5.69 -1.64 4.41
CA ALA A 220 -4.76 -1.78 5.53
C ALA A 220 -3.78 -0.60 5.57
N GLN A 221 -3.21 -0.33 6.74
CA GLN A 221 -2.29 0.77 6.99
C GLN A 221 -0.94 0.25 7.45
N ILE A 222 0.13 0.84 6.93
CA ILE A 222 1.51 0.52 7.28
C ILE A 222 2.38 1.78 7.27
N GLU A 223 3.37 1.86 8.14
CA GLU A 223 4.45 2.85 8.06
C GLU A 223 5.58 2.29 7.20
N ALA A 224 5.67 2.73 5.96
CA ALA A 224 6.66 2.23 5.00
C ALA A 224 6.99 3.30 3.95
N ALA A 225 7.85 4.25 4.30
CA ALA A 225 8.28 5.33 3.41
C ALA A 225 8.89 4.83 2.08
N VAL A 226 9.45 3.61 2.07
CA VAL A 226 10.02 2.98 0.86
C VAL A 226 8.95 2.66 -0.20
N LEU A 227 7.69 2.51 0.20
CA LEU A 227 6.60 2.22 -0.71
C LEU A 227 6.10 3.51 -1.36
N LYS A 228 6.24 3.60 -2.68
CA LYS A 228 5.74 4.75 -3.46
C LYS A 228 4.25 4.62 -3.74
N HIS A 229 3.54 5.74 -3.81
CA HIS A 229 2.15 5.78 -4.27
C HIS A 229 2.00 5.08 -5.63
N GLY A 230 0.92 4.30 -5.80
CA GLY A 230 0.67 3.52 -7.02
C GLY A 230 1.46 2.23 -7.16
N ALA A 231 2.41 1.93 -6.26
CA ALA A 231 3.17 0.69 -6.33
C ALA A 231 2.27 -0.54 -6.09
N LEU A 232 2.58 -1.63 -6.81
CA LEU A 232 1.97 -2.93 -6.59
C LEU A 232 2.69 -3.66 -5.48
N VAL A 233 1.94 -4.28 -4.58
CA VAL A 233 2.44 -5.13 -3.49
C VAL A 233 1.66 -6.44 -3.41
N GLN A 234 2.22 -7.42 -2.74
CA GLN A 234 1.53 -8.66 -2.38
C GLN A 234 1.11 -8.59 -0.92
N VAL A 235 -0.15 -8.91 -0.66
CA VAL A 235 -0.75 -8.97 0.68
C VAL A 235 -0.98 -10.43 1.03
N ALA A 236 -0.28 -10.93 2.05
CA ALA A 236 -0.47 -12.29 2.55
C ALA A 236 -1.63 -12.30 3.55
N VAL A 237 -2.77 -12.83 3.11
CA VAL A 237 -3.99 -12.96 3.92
C VAL A 237 -4.09 -14.36 4.45
N ALA A 238 -4.34 -14.51 5.76
CA ALA A 238 -4.58 -15.80 6.39
C ALA A 238 -5.92 -16.39 5.91
N THR A 239 -5.91 -17.67 5.51
CA THR A 239 -7.09 -18.38 5.00
C THR A 239 -7.61 -19.46 5.95
N GLY A 240 -7.00 -19.57 7.12
CA GLY A 240 -7.39 -20.53 8.15
C GLY A 240 -6.70 -20.26 9.49
N PRO A 241 -7.06 -21.00 10.51
CA PRO A 241 -6.43 -20.89 11.83
C PRO A 241 -4.96 -21.30 11.77
N SER A 242 -4.21 -20.86 12.76
CA SER A 242 -2.85 -21.35 12.97
C SER A 242 -2.90 -22.79 13.50
N GLU A 243 -2.07 -23.65 12.91
CA GLU A 243 -1.91 -25.04 13.32
C GLU A 243 -0.47 -25.27 13.81
N ASN A 244 -0.31 -25.99 14.91
CA ASN A 244 1.02 -26.47 15.32
C ASN A 244 1.33 -27.75 14.54
N LEU A 245 2.33 -27.68 13.67
CA LEU A 245 2.73 -28.75 12.77
C LEU A 245 4.22 -29.08 12.95
N MET A 246 4.61 -30.24 12.45
CA MET A 246 6.02 -30.58 12.33
C MET A 246 6.59 -29.92 11.07
N SER A 247 7.75 -29.31 11.17
CA SER A 247 8.46 -28.68 10.08
C SER A 247 9.73 -29.47 9.78
N VAL A 248 9.88 -29.90 8.51
CA VAL A 248 11.03 -30.67 8.00
C VAL A 248 11.59 -30.03 6.76
N PRO A 249 12.87 -30.20 6.40
CA PRO A 249 13.40 -29.72 5.13
C PRO A 249 12.59 -30.21 3.93
N ALA A 250 12.35 -29.36 2.92
CA ALA A 250 11.52 -29.77 1.78
C ALA A 250 12.07 -31.00 1.04
N ARG A 251 13.39 -31.18 0.98
CA ARG A 251 14.06 -32.33 0.36
C ARG A 251 13.93 -33.64 1.13
N SER A 252 13.51 -33.60 2.39
CA SER A 252 13.27 -34.79 3.23
C SER A 252 11.93 -35.47 2.92
N VAL A 253 11.01 -34.76 2.25
CA VAL A 253 9.69 -35.31 1.89
C VAL A 253 9.73 -35.85 0.47
N ARG A 254 9.25 -37.06 0.31
CA ARG A 254 9.16 -37.78 -0.96
C ARG A 254 7.70 -38.05 -1.30
N TRP A 255 7.45 -38.25 -2.57
CA TRP A 255 6.11 -38.52 -3.08
C TRP A 255 6.11 -39.84 -3.85
N ASP A 256 5.12 -40.66 -3.58
CA ASP A 256 4.82 -41.89 -4.30
C ASP A 256 3.32 -41.94 -4.66
N PRO A 257 2.82 -42.98 -5.35
CA PRO A 257 1.41 -43.10 -5.68
C PRO A 257 0.46 -43.14 -4.47
N GLU A 258 0.99 -43.46 -3.29
CA GLU A 258 0.22 -43.55 -2.04
C GLU A 258 0.24 -42.24 -1.26
N GLY A 259 1.02 -41.24 -1.66
CA GLY A 259 1.09 -39.90 -1.06
C GLY A 259 2.49 -39.46 -0.64
N ALA A 260 2.53 -38.45 0.24
CA ALA A 260 3.79 -37.93 0.76
C ALA A 260 4.31 -38.81 1.92
N HIS A 261 5.62 -39.00 1.97
CA HIS A 261 6.27 -39.72 3.08
C HIS A 261 7.66 -39.12 3.38
N THR A 262 8.16 -39.42 4.58
CA THR A 262 9.53 -39.12 4.99
C THR A 262 10.12 -40.35 5.67
N PHE A 263 11.43 -40.38 5.86
CA PHE A 263 12.13 -41.43 6.56
C PHE A 263 12.66 -40.91 7.88
N VAL A 264 12.20 -41.51 9.00
CA VAL A 264 12.78 -41.33 10.33
C VAL A 264 13.94 -42.29 10.48
N ILE A 265 15.04 -41.80 11.02
CA ILE A 265 16.21 -42.61 11.32
C ILE A 265 16.10 -43.10 12.77
N GLU A 266 15.89 -44.39 12.92
CA GLU A 266 15.70 -45.07 14.21
C GLU A 266 16.92 -45.93 14.54
N GLU A 267 17.16 -46.17 15.81
CA GLU A 267 18.18 -47.11 16.25
C GLU A 267 17.88 -48.50 15.72
N SER A 268 18.88 -49.19 15.21
CA SER A 268 18.76 -50.52 14.70
C SER A 268 18.82 -51.52 15.86
N ASN A 269 18.33 -52.77 15.60
CA ASN A 269 18.37 -53.83 16.58
C ASN A 269 19.81 -54.25 16.94
N THR A 270 20.02 -54.71 18.16
CA THR A 270 21.30 -55.26 18.63
C THR A 270 21.74 -56.40 17.71
N GLY A 271 22.90 -56.27 17.04
CA GLY A 271 23.44 -57.28 16.13
C GLY A 271 23.43 -56.87 14.63
N ASP A 272 22.78 -55.78 14.30
CA ASP A 272 22.87 -55.20 12.93
C ASP A 272 24.26 -54.60 12.67
N PRO A 273 24.75 -54.67 11.43
CA PRO A 273 26.09 -54.15 11.07
C PRO A 273 26.17 -52.62 11.09
N LEU A 274 25.06 -51.92 11.08
CA LEU A 274 24.97 -50.48 11.22
C LEU A 274 23.97 -50.09 12.34
N PRO A 275 24.22 -48.97 13.06
CA PRO A 275 23.44 -48.60 14.24
C PRO A 275 22.07 -48.02 13.94
N TYR A 276 21.74 -47.76 12.66
CA TYR A 276 20.51 -47.04 12.30
C TYR A 276 19.75 -47.74 11.16
N ARG A 277 18.43 -47.61 11.21
CA ARG A 277 17.46 -48.03 10.16
C ARG A 277 16.57 -46.88 9.75
N ALA A 278 16.14 -46.86 8.47
CA ALA A 278 15.16 -45.94 7.96
C ALA A 278 13.75 -46.48 8.15
N GLY A 279 12.94 -45.80 8.97
CA GLY A 279 11.52 -46.10 9.13
C GLY A 279 10.67 -45.14 8.29
N LEU A 280 9.85 -45.69 7.39
CA LEU A 280 8.96 -44.90 6.57
C LEU A 280 7.80 -44.32 7.41
N ARG A 281 7.56 -43.01 7.30
CA ARG A 281 6.40 -42.35 7.93
C ARG A 281 5.61 -41.61 6.86
N ARG A 282 4.32 -41.97 6.73
CA ARG A 282 3.38 -41.27 5.88
C ARG A 282 3.04 -39.92 6.51
N VAL A 283 3.01 -38.87 5.68
CA VAL A 283 2.76 -37.50 6.14
C VAL A 283 1.80 -36.78 5.20
N GLU A 284 1.00 -35.88 5.74
CA GLU A 284 0.17 -34.95 5.00
C GLU A 284 0.89 -33.59 4.93
N VAL A 285 1.25 -33.13 3.74
CA VAL A 285 1.87 -31.82 3.56
C VAL A 285 0.79 -30.75 3.56
N ARG A 286 0.86 -29.84 4.54
CA ARG A 286 -0.07 -28.71 4.69
C ARG A 286 0.41 -27.45 3.97
N GLY A 287 1.72 -27.28 3.82
CA GLY A 287 2.30 -26.18 3.09
C GLY A 287 3.80 -26.12 3.16
N GLU A 288 4.37 -25.11 2.49
CA GLU A 288 5.80 -24.86 2.39
C GLU A 288 6.12 -23.41 2.77
N LYS A 289 7.20 -23.22 3.52
CA LYS A 289 7.76 -21.91 3.84
C LYS A 289 9.27 -22.02 4.07
N SER A 290 10.05 -21.13 3.48
CA SER A 290 11.51 -21.08 3.67
C SER A 290 12.20 -22.43 3.44
N ASN A 291 11.85 -23.13 2.35
CA ASN A 291 12.41 -24.45 1.97
C ASN A 291 12.18 -25.55 3.02
N ARG A 292 11.11 -25.42 3.82
CA ARG A 292 10.63 -26.44 4.78
C ARG A 292 9.17 -26.75 4.52
N PHE A 293 8.81 -28.03 4.55
CA PHE A 293 7.42 -28.46 4.57
C PHE A 293 6.87 -28.50 5.99
N PHE A 294 5.65 -28.04 6.13
CA PHE A 294 4.82 -28.17 7.33
C PHE A 294 3.94 -29.38 7.13
N ILE A 295 4.10 -30.37 7.97
CA ILE A 295 3.53 -31.69 7.79
C ILE A 295 2.76 -32.13 9.02
N ARG A 296 1.70 -32.91 8.80
CA ARG A 296 0.97 -33.69 9.82
C ARG A 296 1.29 -35.13 9.62
N GLY A 297 1.62 -35.86 10.68
CA GLY A 297 1.94 -37.28 10.65
C GLY A 297 2.44 -37.73 12.01
N ASP A 298 2.78 -39.03 12.10
CA ASP A 298 3.34 -39.64 13.31
C ASP A 298 4.83 -39.33 13.41
N LEU A 299 5.13 -38.09 13.87
CA LEU A 299 6.47 -37.58 14.08
C LEU A 299 6.54 -36.80 15.39
N GLN A 300 7.67 -36.93 16.07
CA GLN A 300 7.95 -36.22 17.32
C GLN A 300 8.98 -35.10 17.11
N VAL A 301 8.96 -34.13 18.01
CA VAL A 301 9.99 -33.08 18.04
C VAL A 301 11.34 -33.72 18.34
N GLY A 302 12.31 -33.46 17.47
CA GLY A 302 13.65 -34.00 17.61
C GLY A 302 13.90 -35.30 16.81
N ASP A 303 12.85 -35.88 16.20
CA ASP A 303 13.05 -37.02 15.28
C ASP A 303 14.09 -36.67 14.21
N GLN A 304 15.05 -37.59 14.02
CA GLN A 304 16.05 -37.48 12.98
C GLN A 304 15.47 -37.89 11.64
N ILE A 305 15.27 -36.96 10.76
CA ILE A 305 14.69 -37.15 9.41
C ILE A 305 15.80 -37.24 8.38
N ALA A 306 15.78 -38.24 7.50
CA ALA A 306 16.70 -38.34 6.39
C ALA A 306 16.54 -37.11 5.46
N ASP A 307 17.63 -36.42 5.20
CA ASP A 307 17.66 -35.18 4.41
C ASP A 307 18.30 -35.41 3.03
N GLN A 308 19.62 -35.30 2.92
CA GLN A 308 20.30 -35.65 1.66
C GLN A 308 20.42 -37.18 1.58
N GLY A 309 20.16 -37.74 0.40
CA GLY A 309 20.19 -39.19 0.17
C GLY A 309 18.86 -39.90 0.47
N ALA A 310 17.84 -39.22 0.99
CA ALA A 310 16.52 -39.78 1.28
C ALA A 310 15.86 -40.51 0.09
N PHE A 311 16.18 -40.10 -1.13
CA PHE A 311 15.66 -40.69 -2.38
C PHE A 311 16.12 -42.14 -2.62
N LYS A 312 17.18 -42.60 -1.94
CA LYS A 312 17.74 -43.97 -2.06
C LYS A 312 17.09 -44.93 -1.04
N LEU A 313 16.43 -44.38 -0.04
CA LEU A 313 15.95 -45.17 1.06
C LEU A 313 14.70 -45.98 0.69
N LYS A 314 14.61 -47.16 1.33
CA LYS A 314 13.43 -48.00 1.41
C LYS A 314 13.13 -48.29 2.88
N ASP A 315 11.90 -48.64 3.19
CA ASP A 315 11.53 -48.99 4.55
C ASP A 315 12.38 -50.12 5.10
N GLY A 316 12.88 -49.96 6.31
CA GLY A 316 13.71 -50.92 7.01
C GLY A 316 15.18 -51.05 6.55
N ILE A 317 15.64 -50.29 5.57
CA ILE A 317 17.04 -50.36 5.12
C ILE A 317 17.99 -49.84 6.20
N LEU A 318 19.19 -50.47 6.28
CA LEU A 318 20.25 -50.01 7.18
C LEU A 318 20.88 -48.68 6.66
N VAL A 319 21.17 -47.77 7.58
CA VAL A 319 21.61 -46.41 7.26
C VAL A 319 22.88 -46.07 8.01
N SER A 320 23.83 -45.45 7.29
CA SER A 320 24.95 -44.72 7.91
C SER A 320 24.70 -43.19 7.85
N ILE A 321 24.80 -42.55 9.00
CA ILE A 321 24.64 -41.10 9.08
C ILE A 321 25.96 -40.42 8.72
N GLN A 322 25.93 -39.57 7.69
CA GLN A 322 27.04 -38.69 7.39
C GLN A 322 26.87 -37.33 8.12
N ALA A 323 27.95 -36.84 8.71
CA ALA A 323 27.94 -35.51 9.33
C ALA A 323 27.61 -34.46 8.25
N THR A 324 26.60 -33.62 8.54
CA THR A 324 26.24 -32.50 7.66
C THR A 324 27.40 -31.51 7.61
N ALA A 325 27.90 -31.18 6.42
CA ALA A 325 28.91 -30.12 6.21
C ALA A 325 28.38 -28.70 6.39
N ALA A 326 27.67 -28.45 7.50
CA ALA A 326 27.05 -27.17 7.81
C ALA A 326 27.36 -26.72 9.24
N GLU A 327 28.67 -26.67 9.57
CA GLU A 327 29.25 -25.84 10.63
C GLU A 327 30.69 -25.50 10.22
N ARG A 328 30.80 -24.63 9.21
CA ARG A 328 32.03 -23.84 9.01
C ARG A 328 31.65 -22.46 8.50
#